data_073be2ffed16a2840eeaa1139d3b2380
#
_entry.id   073be2ffed16a2840eeaa1139d3b2380
#
_cell.length_a   1.000
_cell.length_b   1.000
_cell.length_c   1.000
_cell.angle_alpha   90.00
_cell.angle_beta   90.00
_cell.angle_gamma   90.00
#
_symmetry.space_group_name_H-M   'P 1'
#
loop_
_entity.id
_entity.type
_entity.pdbx_description
1 polymer ?
#
loop_
_entity_poly.entity_id
_entity_poly.type
_entity_poly.pdbx_seq_one_letter_code
_entity_poly.pdbx_strand_id
1 'polypeptide(L)'
;TSDRTAVITIKAGKLTKTVDVFQTAADGLVVSTPSFEVRAGGENITVKYITNGEPEVTIDVDWIKQAMNGRAVMQDKTLQFEVKANYSEERIGKITFTLNNLSETVAVKQAKMNFESMGMGNDALALAAQMYTGINIGNTLEAVDTNNKVASETVWGNPKVNDTYIKGVK
;
A
#
# COMPACT_ATOMS: atom_id res chain seq x y z
N THR A 1 9.81 -9.79 29.40
CA THR A 1 9.80 -10.62 30.64
C THR A 1 9.19 -11.96 30.29
N SER A 2 9.75 -13.04 30.83
CA SER A 2 9.26 -14.42 30.64
C SER A 2 8.55 -14.90 31.90
N ASP A 3 7.73 -15.94 31.78
CA ASP A 3 7.17 -16.64 32.91
C ASP A 3 8.26 -17.12 33.85
N ARG A 4 7.99 -17.07 35.13
CA ARG A 4 8.92 -17.50 36.18
C ARG A 4 8.26 -18.52 37.09
N THR A 5 9.02 -19.54 37.48
CA THR A 5 8.62 -20.54 38.46
C THR A 5 9.59 -20.53 39.63
N ALA A 6 9.08 -20.73 40.81
CA ALA A 6 9.90 -20.92 42.02
C ALA A 6 9.23 -21.95 42.91
N VAL A 7 10.03 -22.66 43.71
CA VAL A 7 9.53 -23.62 44.70
C VAL A 7 9.90 -23.12 46.08
N ILE A 8 8.92 -22.91 46.94
CA ILE A 8 9.12 -22.58 48.34
C ILE A 8 9.10 -23.89 49.11
N THR A 9 10.17 -24.21 49.80
CA THR A 9 10.25 -25.41 50.64
C THR A 9 10.17 -25.02 52.10
N ILE A 10 9.17 -25.55 52.80
CA ILE A 10 8.96 -25.35 54.22
C ILE A 10 9.41 -26.63 54.95
N LYS A 11 10.29 -26.51 55.92
CA LYS A 11 10.78 -27.67 56.74
C LYS A 11 10.48 -27.43 58.22
N ALA A 12 9.94 -28.44 58.87
CA ALA A 12 9.68 -28.46 60.29
C ALA A 12 10.12 -29.83 60.86
N GLY A 13 11.30 -29.88 61.44
CA GLY A 13 11.92 -31.13 61.85
C GLY A 13 12.12 -32.07 60.66
N LYS A 14 11.48 -33.26 60.72
CA LYS A 14 11.56 -34.24 59.60
C LYS A 14 10.47 -34.03 58.53
N LEU A 15 9.59 -33.11 58.74
CA LEU A 15 8.50 -32.78 57.77
C LEU A 15 8.97 -31.75 56.75
N THR A 16 8.67 -32.04 55.49
CA THR A 16 8.95 -31.08 54.36
C THR A 16 7.67 -30.94 53.56
N LYS A 17 7.31 -29.69 53.22
CA LYS A 17 6.24 -29.32 52.33
C LYS A 17 6.78 -28.36 51.28
N THR A 18 6.32 -28.50 50.03
CA THR A 18 6.65 -27.60 48.92
C THR A 18 5.42 -26.86 48.45
N VAL A 19 5.64 -25.60 48.06
CA VAL A 19 4.63 -24.76 47.41
C VAL A 19 5.23 -24.27 46.10
N ASP A 20 4.61 -24.62 44.99
CA ASP A 20 5.02 -24.12 43.70
C ASP A 20 4.40 -22.73 43.48
N VAL A 21 5.27 -21.77 43.13
CA VAL A 21 4.86 -20.41 42.80
C VAL A 21 5.03 -20.19 41.30
N PHE A 22 3.98 -19.80 40.65
CA PHE A 22 3.95 -19.50 39.23
C PHE A 22 3.70 -18.00 39.05
N GLN A 23 4.54 -17.34 38.28
CA GLN A 23 4.34 -15.95 37.91
C GLN A 23 4.37 -15.83 36.40
N THR A 24 3.25 -15.44 35.80
CA THR A 24 3.17 -15.15 34.36
C THR A 24 3.86 -13.85 34.03
N ALA A 25 4.42 -13.79 32.82
CA ALA A 25 4.94 -12.54 32.28
C ALA A 25 3.83 -11.53 32.11
N ALA A 26 4.15 -10.25 32.34
CA ALA A 26 3.25 -9.19 31.96
C ALA A 26 3.16 -9.11 30.43
N ASP A 27 1.99 -8.78 29.91
CA ASP A 27 1.80 -8.51 28.49
C ASP A 27 2.76 -7.42 28.04
N GLY A 28 3.28 -7.61 26.83
CA GLY A 28 4.21 -6.68 26.20
C GLY A 28 3.88 -6.53 24.72
N LEU A 29 3.70 -5.30 24.28
CA LEU A 29 3.49 -4.94 22.89
C LEU A 29 4.23 -3.63 22.62
N VAL A 30 5.15 -3.63 21.67
CA VAL A 30 5.91 -2.45 21.26
C VAL A 30 6.07 -2.47 19.75
N VAL A 31 5.67 -1.40 19.08
CA VAL A 31 5.90 -1.19 17.65
C VAL A 31 7.14 -0.33 17.47
N SER A 32 8.08 -0.78 16.63
CA SER A 32 9.38 -0.11 16.45
C SER A 32 9.29 1.18 15.64
N THR A 33 8.29 1.29 14.74
CA THR A 33 8.13 2.47 13.87
C THR A 33 6.70 2.97 13.97
N PRO A 34 6.45 4.11 14.63
CA PRO A 34 5.11 4.60 14.90
C PRO A 34 4.44 5.27 13.68
N SER A 35 5.21 5.57 12.64
CA SER A 35 4.68 6.20 11.43
C SER A 35 5.48 5.88 10.18
N PHE A 36 4.80 5.91 9.03
CA PHE A 36 5.38 5.79 7.69
C PHE A 36 4.91 6.95 6.82
N GLU A 37 5.83 7.50 6.04
CA GLU A 37 5.53 8.41 4.94
C GLU A 37 5.64 7.63 3.63
N VAL A 38 4.55 7.55 2.88
CA VAL A 38 4.40 6.73 1.68
C VAL A 38 4.19 7.63 0.48
N ARG A 39 4.83 7.28 -0.63
CA ARG A 39 4.67 8.00 -1.89
C ARG A 39 3.27 7.83 -2.46
N ALA A 40 2.83 8.78 -3.28
CA ALA A 40 1.55 8.71 -3.97
C ALA A 40 1.39 7.44 -4.82
N GLY A 41 2.45 6.93 -5.45
CA GLY A 41 2.41 5.69 -6.24
C GLY A 41 2.11 4.42 -5.47
N GLY A 42 2.09 4.49 -4.14
CA GLY A 42 1.95 3.32 -3.27
C GLY A 42 3.25 2.56 -3.12
N GLU A 43 3.35 1.78 -2.06
CA GLU A 43 4.48 0.90 -1.78
C GLU A 43 4.13 -0.12 -0.69
N ASN A 44 4.99 -1.10 -0.51
CA ASN A 44 4.89 -2.03 0.62
C ASN A 44 5.66 -1.48 1.80
N ILE A 45 5.01 -1.41 2.96
CA ILE A 45 5.64 -1.06 4.24
C ILE A 45 5.78 -2.31 5.11
N THR A 46 6.83 -2.33 5.94
CA THR A 46 7.08 -3.42 6.89
C THR A 46 7.08 -2.87 8.30
N VAL A 47 6.09 -3.28 9.08
CA VAL A 47 5.99 -2.93 10.49
C VAL A 47 6.70 -3.99 11.32
N LYS A 48 7.67 -3.56 12.12
CA LYS A 48 8.36 -4.40 13.11
C LYS A 48 7.75 -4.17 14.49
N TYR A 49 7.49 -5.25 15.20
CA TYR A 49 6.95 -5.18 16.56
C TYR A 49 7.47 -6.30 17.43
N ILE A 50 7.49 -6.07 18.73
CA ILE A 50 7.90 -7.01 19.77
C ILE A 50 6.68 -7.29 20.63
N THR A 51 6.39 -8.56 20.84
CA THR A 51 5.25 -8.98 21.66
C THR A 51 5.50 -10.34 22.28
N ASN A 52 4.88 -10.60 23.43
CA ASN A 52 4.83 -11.92 24.06
C ASN A 52 3.51 -12.65 23.83
N GLY A 53 2.62 -12.13 22.98
CA GLY A 53 1.37 -12.75 22.56
C GLY A 53 1.10 -12.54 21.08
N GLU A 54 -0.08 -12.90 20.61
CA GLU A 54 -0.55 -12.63 19.26
C GLU A 54 -1.48 -11.40 19.30
N PRO A 55 -1.03 -10.24 18.78
CA PRO A 55 -1.87 -9.06 18.72
C PRO A 55 -2.90 -9.18 17.61
N GLU A 56 -4.09 -8.68 17.86
CA GLU A 56 -5.06 -8.39 16.82
C GLU A 56 -4.60 -7.16 16.03
N VAL A 57 -4.72 -7.21 14.70
CA VAL A 57 -4.33 -6.10 13.82
C VAL A 57 -5.56 -5.59 13.10
N THR A 58 -5.88 -4.32 13.30
CA THR A 58 -6.98 -3.62 12.64
C THR A 58 -6.47 -2.48 11.78
N ILE A 59 -7.14 -2.24 10.65
CA ILE A 59 -6.81 -1.19 9.68
C ILE A 59 -8.07 -0.36 9.48
N ASP A 60 -8.00 0.95 9.67
CA ASP A 60 -9.14 1.86 9.61
C ASP A 60 -9.53 2.33 8.21
N VAL A 61 -8.77 1.91 7.17
CA VAL A 61 -8.93 2.34 5.79
C VAL A 61 -8.83 1.16 4.82
N ASP A 62 -9.40 1.28 3.62
CA ASP A 62 -9.45 0.22 2.61
C ASP A 62 -8.27 0.22 1.62
N TRP A 63 -7.49 1.29 1.62
CA TRP A 63 -6.32 1.44 0.75
C TRP A 63 -5.02 0.90 1.35
N ILE A 64 -5.04 0.44 2.60
CA ILE A 64 -3.97 -0.34 3.23
C ILE A 64 -4.47 -1.77 3.39
N LYS A 65 -3.66 -2.74 2.98
CA LYS A 65 -3.98 -4.16 3.14
C LYS A 65 -2.80 -4.90 3.75
N GLN A 66 -3.08 -5.79 4.70
CA GLN A 66 -2.07 -6.70 5.18
C GLN A 66 -1.71 -7.69 4.07
N ALA A 67 -0.42 -7.73 3.71
CA ALA A 67 0.09 -8.74 2.80
C ALA A 67 0.17 -10.09 3.55
N MET A 68 -0.36 -11.14 2.94
CA MET A 68 -0.28 -12.49 3.52
C MET A 68 1.15 -13.02 3.40
N ASN A 69 2.06 -12.63 4.30
CA ASN A 69 3.35 -13.26 4.46
C ASN A 69 3.89 -12.98 5.86
N GLY A 70 3.86 -13.98 6.71
CA GLY A 70 4.50 -13.93 8.01
C GLY A 70 4.57 -15.29 8.67
N ARG A 71 5.65 -16.03 8.45
CA ARG A 71 6.02 -17.09 9.36
C ARG A 71 6.48 -16.44 10.66
N ALA A 72 5.75 -16.70 11.73
CA ALA A 72 6.15 -16.33 13.08
C ALA A 72 7.40 -17.13 13.47
N VAL A 73 8.52 -16.44 13.64
CA VAL A 73 9.66 -16.91 14.41
C VAL A 73 9.74 -16.02 15.62
N MET A 74 9.81 -16.63 16.81
CA MET A 74 9.93 -15.90 18.08
C MET A 74 11.12 -14.94 18.03
N GLN A 75 10.85 -13.71 18.29
CA GLN A 75 11.59 -12.55 18.76
C GLN A 75 11.36 -11.26 17.98
N ASP A 76 11.55 -11.09 16.76
CA ASP A 76 11.20 -9.84 16.03
C ASP A 76 10.12 -10.16 15.02
N LYS A 77 8.86 -9.92 15.35
CA LYS A 77 7.75 -10.14 14.42
C LYS A 77 7.69 -8.99 13.42
N THR A 78 7.44 -9.34 12.17
CA THR A 78 7.23 -8.35 11.09
C THR A 78 5.93 -8.65 10.36
N LEU A 79 5.17 -7.60 10.06
CA LEU A 79 4.03 -7.67 9.16
C LEU A 79 4.24 -6.71 7.99
N GLN A 80 3.89 -7.19 6.81
CA GLN A 80 3.92 -6.38 5.59
C GLN A 80 2.52 -5.89 5.26
N PHE A 81 2.43 -4.65 4.80
CA PHE A 81 1.21 -4.02 4.35
C PHE A 81 1.46 -3.41 2.98
N GLU A 82 0.55 -3.69 2.06
CA GLU A 82 0.48 -3.03 0.77
C GLU A 82 -0.31 -1.73 0.92
N VAL A 83 0.29 -0.62 0.52
CA VAL A 83 -0.35 0.69 0.43
C VAL A 83 -0.63 0.99 -1.04
N LYS A 84 -1.90 1.06 -1.42
CA LYS A 84 -2.33 1.32 -2.80
C LYS A 84 -2.00 2.75 -3.23
N ALA A 85 -1.86 2.96 -4.54
CA ALA A 85 -1.65 4.29 -5.11
C ALA A 85 -2.75 5.29 -4.71
N ASN A 86 -2.35 6.55 -4.54
CA ASN A 86 -3.22 7.68 -4.22
C ASN A 86 -3.22 8.67 -5.39
N TYR A 87 -4.33 8.78 -6.06
CA TYR A 87 -4.53 9.72 -7.17
C TYR A 87 -5.29 10.98 -6.75
N SER A 88 -5.47 11.18 -5.45
CA SER A 88 -6.21 12.29 -4.86
C SER A 88 -5.32 13.10 -3.90
N GLU A 89 -5.94 13.82 -2.98
CA GLU A 89 -5.24 14.60 -1.96
C GLU A 89 -4.47 13.72 -0.96
N GLU A 90 -3.58 14.32 -0.20
CA GLU A 90 -2.87 13.66 0.90
C GLU A 90 -3.86 12.96 1.83
N ARG A 91 -3.53 11.74 2.27
CA ARG A 91 -4.39 10.95 3.16
C ARG A 91 -3.60 10.27 4.27
N ILE A 92 -4.29 10.00 5.38
CA ILE A 92 -3.72 9.34 6.55
C ILE A 92 -4.60 8.14 6.88
N GLY A 93 -3.97 7.00 7.14
CA GLY A 93 -4.59 5.80 7.67
C GLY A 93 -3.85 5.31 8.90
N LYS A 94 -4.47 4.42 9.67
CA LYS A 94 -3.92 3.86 10.89
C LYS A 94 -3.97 2.34 10.87
N ILE A 95 -2.90 1.72 11.35
CA ILE A 95 -2.80 0.29 11.63
C ILE A 95 -2.67 0.16 13.13
N THR A 96 -3.61 -0.50 13.77
CA THR A 96 -3.63 -0.66 15.22
C THR A 96 -3.36 -2.11 15.59
N PHE A 97 -2.42 -2.31 16.48
CA PHE A 97 -2.07 -3.59 17.10
C PHE A 97 -2.63 -3.61 18.51
N THR A 98 -3.42 -4.61 18.85
CA THR A 98 -4.04 -4.73 20.16
C THR A 98 -3.71 -6.09 20.78
N LEU A 99 -3.19 -6.08 22.00
CA LEU A 99 -2.94 -7.27 22.81
C LEU A 99 -3.52 -7.05 24.20
N ASN A 100 -4.64 -7.70 24.50
CA ASN A 100 -5.39 -7.50 25.73
C ASN A 100 -5.70 -6.01 26.00
N ASN A 101 -5.08 -5.40 27.02
CA ASN A 101 -5.27 -4.00 27.37
C ASN A 101 -4.22 -3.06 26.77
N LEU A 102 -3.30 -3.59 25.95
CA LEU A 102 -2.27 -2.82 25.27
C LEU A 102 -2.70 -2.53 23.84
N SER A 103 -2.44 -1.30 23.40
CA SER A 103 -2.72 -0.88 22.02
C SER A 103 -1.62 0.03 21.51
N GLU A 104 -1.08 -0.31 20.34
CA GLU A 104 -0.08 0.46 19.62
C GLU A 104 -0.60 0.82 18.23
N THR A 105 -0.40 2.05 17.81
CA THR A 105 -0.91 2.54 16.52
C THR A 105 0.21 3.03 15.64
N VAL A 106 0.20 2.60 14.39
CA VAL A 106 1.09 3.05 13.32
C VAL A 106 0.31 3.98 12.40
N ALA A 107 0.76 5.22 12.25
CA ALA A 107 0.19 6.16 11.29
C ALA A 107 0.85 5.96 9.91
N VAL A 108 0.04 5.91 8.87
CA VAL A 108 0.51 5.85 7.48
C VAL A 108 0.03 7.09 6.76
N LYS A 109 0.95 7.99 6.49
CA LYS A 109 0.71 9.24 5.76
C LYS A 109 1.11 9.03 4.30
N GLN A 110 0.16 9.19 3.38
CA GLN A 110 0.43 9.04 1.95
C GLN A 110 0.26 10.36 1.23
N ALA A 111 1.31 10.74 0.51
CA ALA A 111 1.33 11.96 -0.28
C ALA A 111 0.28 11.94 -1.41
N LYS A 112 -0.15 13.11 -1.85
CA LYS A 112 -0.92 13.26 -3.07
C LYS A 112 -0.04 13.01 -4.30
N MET A 113 -0.65 12.60 -5.41
CA MET A 113 0.04 12.52 -6.70
C MET A 113 0.39 13.92 -7.20
N ASN A 114 1.67 14.14 -7.49
CA ASN A 114 2.10 15.38 -8.13
C ASN A 114 2.29 15.13 -9.63
N PHE A 115 1.30 15.48 -10.41
CA PHE A 115 1.34 15.34 -11.86
C PHE A 115 2.32 16.30 -12.55
N GLU A 116 2.62 17.44 -11.93
CA GLU A 116 3.61 18.38 -12.46
C GLU A 116 5.01 17.77 -12.47
N SER A 117 5.37 17.03 -11.38
CA SER A 117 6.66 16.35 -11.30
C SER A 117 6.83 15.21 -12.31
N MET A 118 5.71 14.74 -12.89
CA MET A 118 5.67 13.72 -13.94
C MET A 118 5.65 14.33 -15.34
N GLY A 119 5.82 15.65 -15.47
CA GLY A 119 5.73 16.37 -16.74
C GLY A 119 4.30 16.63 -17.22
N MET A 120 3.31 16.38 -16.37
CA MET A 120 1.91 16.68 -16.62
C MET A 120 1.52 17.91 -15.77
N GLY A 121 1.33 19.05 -16.39
CA GLY A 121 0.97 20.31 -15.70
C GLY A 121 -0.43 20.30 -15.06
N ASN A 122 -1.24 19.27 -15.32
CA ASN A 122 -2.61 19.11 -14.81
C ASN A 122 -2.88 17.68 -14.43
N ASP A 123 -3.86 17.45 -13.56
CA ASP A 123 -4.40 16.11 -13.33
C ASP A 123 -5.16 15.57 -14.57
N ALA A 124 -5.48 14.29 -14.56
CA ALA A 124 -6.16 13.65 -15.69
C ALA A 124 -7.51 14.28 -16.03
N LEU A 125 -8.25 14.78 -15.03
CA LEU A 125 -9.54 15.45 -15.24
C LEU A 125 -9.36 16.83 -15.86
N ALA A 126 -8.39 17.61 -15.37
CA ALA A 126 -8.06 18.92 -15.93
C ALA A 126 -7.52 18.77 -17.36
N LEU A 127 -6.74 17.73 -17.64
CA LEU A 127 -6.27 17.43 -18.99
C LEU A 127 -7.46 17.00 -19.89
N ALA A 128 -8.32 16.11 -19.41
CA ALA A 128 -9.50 15.67 -20.16
C ALA A 128 -10.45 16.83 -20.48
N ALA A 129 -10.60 17.80 -19.58
CA ALA A 129 -11.40 19.00 -19.81
C ALA A 129 -10.83 19.90 -20.92
N GLN A 130 -9.54 19.80 -21.21
CA GLN A 130 -8.88 20.52 -22.32
C GLN A 130 -8.91 19.74 -23.64
N MET A 131 -9.26 18.44 -23.58
CA MET A 131 -9.41 17.62 -24.76
C MET A 131 -10.76 17.85 -25.41
N TYR A 132 -10.75 18.36 -26.61
CA TYR A 132 -11.95 18.50 -27.43
C TYR A 132 -12.28 17.19 -28.12
N THR A 133 -13.49 17.09 -28.69
CA THR A 133 -13.86 15.98 -29.55
C THR A 133 -12.87 15.87 -30.70
N GLY A 134 -12.16 14.75 -30.75
CA GLY A 134 -11.20 14.49 -31.80
C GLY A 134 -11.78 13.61 -32.90
N ILE A 135 -11.19 13.65 -34.07
CA ILE A 135 -11.48 12.71 -35.16
C ILE A 135 -10.27 11.80 -35.36
N ASN A 136 -10.55 10.51 -35.54
CA ASN A 136 -9.51 9.54 -35.88
C ASN A 136 -9.27 9.54 -37.39
N ILE A 137 -8.08 9.93 -37.82
CA ILE A 137 -7.62 9.86 -39.21
C ILE A 137 -6.69 8.67 -39.46
N GLY A 138 -6.72 7.66 -38.56
CA GLY A 138 -5.84 6.49 -38.59
C GLY A 138 -5.83 5.77 -39.95
N ASN A 139 -7.01 5.51 -40.50
CA ASN A 139 -7.12 4.88 -41.82
C ASN A 139 -6.41 5.66 -42.95
N THR A 140 -6.27 6.97 -42.81
CA THR A 140 -5.55 7.80 -43.77
C THR A 140 -4.03 7.70 -43.58
N LEU A 141 -3.59 7.67 -42.32
CA LEU A 141 -2.15 7.63 -41.98
C LEU A 141 -1.57 6.21 -42.07
N GLU A 142 -2.39 5.18 -41.84
CA GLU A 142 -2.00 3.77 -41.79
C GLU A 142 -2.28 3.02 -43.11
N ALA A 143 -2.91 3.66 -44.09
CA ALA A 143 -3.24 3.03 -45.36
C ALA A 143 -1.98 2.72 -46.15
N VAL A 144 -1.84 1.46 -46.53
CA VAL A 144 -0.67 0.95 -47.29
C VAL A 144 -1.17 0.31 -48.60
N ASP A 145 -0.58 0.70 -49.70
CA ASP A 145 -0.75 0.00 -50.97
C ASP A 145 -0.15 -1.41 -50.86
N THR A 146 -1.01 -2.43 -50.92
CA THR A 146 -0.64 -3.82 -50.77
C THR A 146 0.28 -4.30 -51.89
N ASN A 147 0.25 -3.69 -53.06
CA ASN A 147 1.08 -4.06 -54.21
C ASN A 147 2.50 -3.49 -54.07
N ASN A 148 2.61 -2.23 -53.68
CA ASN A 148 3.87 -1.52 -53.61
C ASN A 148 4.46 -1.40 -52.20
N LYS A 149 3.70 -1.77 -51.19
CA LYS A 149 4.06 -1.65 -49.77
C LYS A 149 4.48 -0.22 -49.38
N VAL A 150 3.88 0.76 -50.02
CA VAL A 150 4.12 2.18 -49.78
C VAL A 150 2.91 2.78 -49.06
N ALA A 151 3.16 3.56 -47.98
CA ALA A 151 2.11 4.29 -47.30
C ALA A 151 1.51 5.35 -48.22
N SER A 152 0.19 5.40 -48.29
CA SER A 152 -0.55 6.35 -49.13
C SER A 152 -1.90 6.71 -48.49
N GLU A 153 -2.11 7.99 -48.28
CA GLU A 153 -3.35 8.50 -47.67
C GLU A 153 -4.61 8.17 -48.47
N THR A 154 -4.49 7.89 -49.75
CA THR A 154 -5.63 7.75 -50.68
C THR A 154 -5.88 6.33 -51.15
N VAL A 155 -5.06 5.35 -50.75
CA VAL A 155 -5.10 4.00 -51.29
C VAL A 155 -6.43 3.29 -51.04
N TRP A 156 -7.12 3.64 -49.97
CA TRP A 156 -8.44 3.06 -49.63
C TRP A 156 -9.63 3.96 -50.04
N GLY A 157 -9.40 4.89 -50.96
CA GLY A 157 -10.44 5.76 -51.49
C GLY A 157 -10.74 7.00 -50.62
N ASN A 158 -9.97 7.20 -49.56
CA ASN A 158 -10.11 8.40 -48.76
C ASN A 158 -9.50 9.63 -49.49
N PRO A 159 -10.08 10.82 -49.33
CA PRO A 159 -9.43 12.03 -49.82
C PRO A 159 -8.18 12.31 -48.99
N LYS A 160 -7.19 12.95 -49.64
CA LYS A 160 -5.99 13.39 -48.96
C LYS A 160 -6.34 14.41 -47.87
N VAL A 161 -5.76 14.22 -46.66
CA VAL A 161 -5.93 15.16 -45.56
C VAL A 161 -5.25 16.48 -45.92
N ASN A 162 -5.98 17.58 -45.78
CA ASN A 162 -5.49 18.92 -46.02
C ASN A 162 -6.03 19.92 -45.00
N ASP A 163 -5.57 21.16 -45.07
CA ASP A 163 -5.98 22.22 -44.15
C ASP A 163 -7.46 22.47 -44.12
N THR A 164 -8.16 22.33 -45.26
CA THR A 164 -9.61 22.54 -45.35
C THR A 164 -10.35 21.43 -44.60
N TYR A 165 -9.88 20.17 -44.74
CA TYR A 165 -10.44 19.05 -43.99
C TYR A 165 -10.24 19.24 -42.47
N ILE A 166 -9.03 19.59 -42.04
CA ILE A 166 -8.73 19.81 -40.61
C ILE A 166 -9.54 20.97 -40.05
N LYS A 167 -9.69 22.06 -40.79
CA LYS A 167 -10.49 23.22 -40.37
C LYS A 167 -12.00 22.91 -40.31
N GLY A 168 -12.48 22.00 -41.15
CA GLY A 168 -13.88 21.59 -41.19
C GLY A 168 -14.30 20.67 -40.02
N VAL A 169 -13.36 20.07 -39.33
CA VAL A 169 -13.57 19.18 -38.17
C VAL A 169 -13.57 19.95 -36.83
N LYS A 170 -13.20 21.21 -36.87
CA LYS A 170 -13.11 22.09 -35.69
C LYS A 170 -14.50 22.67 -35.24
#